data_ef75d231dabf4328174c74f5b79d0ce3
#
_entry.id   ef75d231dabf4328174c74f5b79d0ce3
#
_cell.length_a   1.000
_cell.length_b   1.000
_cell.length_c   1.000
_cell.angle_alpha   90.00
_cell.angle_beta   90.00
_cell.angle_gamma   90.00
#
_symmetry.space_group_name_H-M   'P 1'
#
loop_
_entity.id
_entity.type
_entity.pdbx_description
1 polymer ?
#
loop_
_entity_poly.entity_id
_entity_poly.type
_entity_poly.pdbx_seq_one_letter_code
_entity_poly.pdbx_strand_id
1 'polypeptide(L)'
;LMLGFVMASPPNIPSISMYLRQGAIIDSIVNNVYGYDKKYFRMVYNRQIRTNANVQRTIPLEVNYIAEIIASLTEGYIGTGFKESNTLVFNRKL
;
A
#
# COMPACT_ATOMS: atom_id res chain seq x y z
N LEU A 1 4.78 -14.27 -0.96
CA LEU A 1 4.63 -14.51 0.49
C LEU A 1 3.90 -13.33 1.12
N MET A 2 2.75 -13.59 1.71
CA MET A 2 2.00 -12.57 2.44
C MET A 2 2.62 -12.40 3.83
N LEU A 3 2.95 -11.15 4.18
CA LEU A 3 3.52 -10.83 5.48
C LEU A 3 2.46 -10.46 6.51
N GLY A 4 1.32 -9.96 6.07
CA GLY A 4 0.22 -9.60 6.97
C GLY A 4 -0.64 -8.49 6.45
N PHE A 5 -1.56 -8.07 7.32
CA PHE A 5 -2.46 -6.95 7.07
C PHE A 5 -2.13 -5.84 8.04
N VAL A 6 -1.98 -4.63 7.52
CA VAL A 6 -1.67 -3.45 8.34
C VAL A 6 -2.76 -2.41 8.12
N MET A 7 -3.25 -1.83 9.21
CA MET A 7 -4.37 -0.91 9.15
C MET A 7 -4.07 0.29 8.24
N ALA A 8 -4.95 0.52 7.29
CA ALA A 8 -4.85 1.62 6.32
C ALA A 8 -5.75 2.79 6.70
N SER A 9 -6.86 2.54 7.40
CA SER A 9 -7.78 3.59 7.80
C SER A 9 -8.38 3.25 9.18
N PRO A 10 -7.97 3.94 10.24
CA PRO A 10 -6.88 4.92 10.29
C PRO A 10 -5.52 4.27 10.03
N PRO A 11 -4.57 5.02 9.43
CA PRO A 11 -3.31 4.40 9.00
C PRO A 11 -2.35 4.12 10.15
N ASN A 12 -1.79 2.92 10.16
CA ASN A 12 -0.68 2.58 11.05
C ASN A 12 0.64 2.84 10.30
N ILE A 13 1.01 4.12 10.23
CA ILE A 13 2.16 4.56 9.45
C ILE A 13 3.48 3.90 9.87
N PRO A 14 3.80 3.77 11.17
CA PRO A 14 5.05 3.11 11.55
C PRO A 14 5.16 1.68 11.04
N SER A 15 4.09 0.89 11.14
CA SER A 15 4.10 -0.50 10.69
C SER A 15 4.17 -0.59 9.16
N ILE A 16 3.40 0.24 8.45
CA ILE A 16 3.43 0.28 6.99
C ILE A 16 4.84 0.63 6.51
N SER A 17 5.44 1.66 7.11
CA SER A 17 6.79 2.10 6.77
C SER A 17 7.82 1.01 7.02
N MET A 18 7.71 0.30 8.14
CA MET A 18 8.61 -0.80 8.48
C MET A 18 8.58 -1.90 7.41
N TYR A 19 7.38 -2.35 7.02
CA TYR A 19 7.24 -3.38 6.00
C TYR A 19 7.79 -2.94 4.64
N LEU A 20 7.47 -1.71 4.23
CA LEU A 20 7.95 -1.18 2.94
C LEU A 20 9.48 -1.08 2.91
N ARG A 21 10.09 -0.66 4.01
CA ARG A 21 11.56 -0.58 4.10
C ARG A 21 12.22 -1.95 4.05
N GLN A 22 11.51 -3.01 4.43
CA GLN A 22 12.00 -4.39 4.34
C GLN A 22 11.81 -4.99 2.95
N GLY A 23 11.29 -4.23 2.00
CA GLY A 23 11.07 -4.70 0.64
C GLY A 23 9.69 -5.26 0.37
N ALA A 24 8.78 -5.19 1.32
CA ALA A 24 7.39 -5.57 1.08
C ALA A 24 6.71 -4.53 0.20
N ILE A 25 5.63 -4.95 -0.45
CA ILE A 25 4.79 -4.08 -1.26
C ILE A 25 3.36 -4.13 -0.76
N ILE A 26 2.58 -3.11 -1.10
CA ILE A 26 1.13 -3.11 -0.91
C ILE A 26 0.51 -3.52 -2.23
N ASP A 27 -0.18 -4.66 -2.27
CA ASP A 27 -0.80 -5.13 -3.51
C ASP A 27 -2.32 -5.02 -3.50
N SER A 28 -2.92 -4.83 -2.34
CA SER A 28 -4.37 -4.68 -2.24
C SER A 28 -4.78 -4.03 -0.93
N ILE A 29 -6.03 -3.60 -0.88
CA ILE A 29 -6.67 -3.11 0.33
C ILE A 29 -7.91 -3.96 0.56
N VAL A 30 -8.10 -4.39 1.80
CA VAL A 30 -9.19 -5.27 2.18
C VAL A 30 -9.94 -4.73 3.39
N ASN A 31 -11.20 -5.12 3.52
CA ASN A 31 -12.06 -4.67 4.60
C ASN A 31 -12.26 -5.77 5.63
N ASN A 32 -12.44 -5.37 6.88
CA ASN A 32 -12.94 -6.25 7.95
C ASN A 32 -12.10 -7.51 8.22
N VAL A 33 -10.78 -7.42 8.03
CA VAL A 33 -9.88 -8.58 8.21
C VAL A 33 -9.97 -9.16 9.63
N TYR A 34 -10.12 -8.28 10.63
CA TYR A 34 -10.16 -8.69 12.04
C TYR A 34 -11.53 -8.48 12.68
N GLY A 35 -12.59 -8.49 11.85
CA GLY A 35 -13.95 -8.30 12.36
C GLY A 35 -14.31 -6.86 12.72
N TYR A 36 -13.48 -5.90 12.38
CA TYR A 36 -13.72 -4.47 12.57
C TYR A 36 -14.05 -3.81 11.24
N ASP A 37 -14.89 -2.78 11.27
CA ASP A 37 -15.19 -2.00 10.06
C ASP A 37 -14.03 -1.06 9.72
N LYS A 38 -12.90 -1.65 9.37
CA LYS A 38 -11.65 -0.96 9.06
C LYS A 38 -11.08 -1.47 7.75
N LYS A 39 -10.23 -0.65 7.13
CA LYS A 39 -9.52 -1.03 5.92
C LYS A 39 -8.08 -1.38 6.25
N TYR A 40 -7.57 -2.41 5.61
CA TYR A 40 -6.22 -2.92 5.84
C TYR A 40 -5.49 -3.06 4.52
N PHE A 41 -4.21 -2.68 4.51
CA PHE A 41 -3.33 -3.00 3.39
C PHE A 41 -2.83 -4.43 3.52
N ARG A 42 -2.81 -5.14 2.42
CA ARG A 42 -2.14 -6.42 2.34
C ARG A 42 -0.68 -6.19 2.01
N MET A 43 0.20 -6.61 2.92
CA MET A 43 1.64 -6.48 2.77
C MET A 43 2.18 -7.80 2.23
N VAL A 44 2.88 -7.74 1.11
CA VAL A 44 3.34 -8.93 0.39
C VAL A 44 4.81 -8.79 0.06
N TYR A 45 5.55 -9.89 0.16
CA TYR A 45 6.90 -9.97 -0.33
C TYR A 45 6.91 -10.89 -1.55
N ASN A 46 7.14 -10.32 -2.73
CA ASN A 46 7.09 -11.05 -3.98
C ASN A 46 8.18 -10.56 -4.93
N ARG A 47 9.23 -11.37 -5.08
CA ARG A 47 10.38 -11.05 -5.94
C ARG A 47 10.06 -11.10 -7.43
N GLN A 48 8.94 -11.71 -7.80
CA GLN A 48 8.56 -11.84 -9.20
C GLN A 48 7.81 -10.62 -9.73
N ILE A 49 7.33 -9.76 -8.84
CA ILE A 49 6.65 -8.54 -9.25
C ILE A 49 7.68 -7.55 -9.79
N ARG A 50 7.43 -7.09 -11.00
CA ARG A 50 8.21 -6.05 -11.67
C ARG A 50 7.40 -4.80 -11.78
N THR A 51 8.04 -3.65 -11.61
CA THR A 51 7.38 -2.36 -11.71
C THR A 51 8.10 -1.46 -12.70
N ASN A 52 7.34 -0.50 -13.25
CA ASN A 52 7.88 0.55 -14.08
C ASN A 52 8.27 1.73 -13.21
N ALA A 53 9.56 1.97 -13.04
CA ALA A 53 10.07 3.04 -12.20
C ALA A 53 9.69 4.44 -12.71
N ASN A 54 9.33 4.56 -13.99
CA ASN A 54 8.97 5.85 -14.58
C ASN A 54 7.47 6.16 -14.50
N VAL A 55 6.66 5.21 -14.07
CA VAL A 55 5.20 5.38 -13.94
C VAL A 55 4.84 5.30 -12.47
N GLN A 56 4.78 6.46 -11.84
CA GLN A 56 4.55 6.57 -10.41
C GLN A 56 3.35 7.46 -10.10
N ARG A 57 2.72 7.17 -8.98
CA ARG A 57 1.75 8.07 -8.33
C ARG A 57 2.18 8.24 -6.89
N THR A 58 1.98 9.44 -6.36
CA THR A 58 2.18 9.72 -4.94
C THR A 58 0.84 10.17 -4.36
N ILE A 59 0.38 9.50 -3.31
CA ILE A 59 -0.92 9.76 -2.71
C ILE A 59 -0.74 9.86 -1.21
N PRO A 60 -1.20 10.96 -0.58
CA PRO A 60 -1.14 11.06 0.89
C PRO A 60 -1.93 9.94 1.54
N LEU A 61 -1.38 9.35 2.59
CA LEU A 61 -2.04 8.31 3.36
C LEU A 61 -2.94 8.96 4.40
N GLU A 62 -4.08 9.45 3.94
CA GLU A 62 -5.09 10.14 4.73
C GLU A 62 -6.46 9.65 4.29
N VAL A 63 -7.44 9.77 5.19
CA VAL A 63 -8.80 9.26 4.94
C VAL A 63 -9.42 9.86 3.67
N ASN A 64 -9.12 11.11 3.36
CA ASN A 64 -9.66 11.79 2.19
C ASN A 64 -9.15 11.22 0.87
N TYR A 65 -8.07 10.45 0.90
CA TYR A 65 -7.42 9.89 -0.30
C TYR A 65 -7.59 8.37 -0.42
N ILE A 66 -8.36 7.75 0.47
CA ILE A 66 -8.53 6.30 0.45
C ILE A 66 -9.14 5.82 -0.87
N ALA A 67 -10.10 6.56 -1.42
CA ALA A 67 -10.71 6.20 -2.71
C ALA A 67 -9.68 6.22 -3.84
N GLU A 68 -8.76 7.18 -3.85
CA GLU A 68 -7.70 7.26 -4.85
C GLU A 68 -6.69 6.11 -4.70
N ILE A 69 -6.38 5.73 -3.46
CA ILE A 69 -5.50 4.61 -3.17
C ILE A 69 -6.13 3.31 -3.69
N ILE A 70 -7.41 3.09 -3.40
CA ILE A 70 -8.15 1.92 -3.90
C ILE A 70 -8.14 1.88 -5.43
N ALA A 71 -8.44 3.02 -6.06
CA ALA A 71 -8.45 3.11 -7.52
C ALA A 71 -7.08 2.77 -8.11
N SER A 72 -6.00 3.27 -7.53
CA SER A 72 -4.65 2.99 -8.01
C SER A 72 -4.30 1.51 -7.91
N LEU A 73 -4.64 0.87 -6.78
CA LEU A 73 -4.42 -0.57 -6.62
C LEU A 73 -5.24 -1.37 -7.62
N THR A 74 -6.46 -0.95 -7.91
CA THR A 74 -7.34 -1.60 -8.90
C THR A 74 -6.79 -1.44 -10.32
N GLU A 75 -6.15 -0.33 -10.62
CA GLU A 75 -5.58 -0.04 -11.93
C GLU A 75 -4.22 -0.72 -12.18
N GLY A 76 -3.72 -1.51 -11.24
CA GLY A 76 -2.46 -2.23 -11.41
C GLY A 76 -1.25 -1.55 -10.82
N TYR A 77 -1.44 -0.53 -9.98
CA TYR A 77 -0.35 0.05 -9.19
C TYR A 77 -0.16 -0.73 -7.90
N ILE A 78 1.05 -0.72 -7.40
CA ILE A 78 1.38 -1.28 -6.09
C ILE A 78 2.11 -0.24 -5.25
N GLY A 79 1.89 -0.28 -3.94
CA GLY A 79 2.60 0.58 -3.01
C GLY A 79 4.01 0.06 -2.79
N THR A 80 5.01 0.91 -3.00
CA THR A 80 6.42 0.51 -2.95
C THR A 80 7.24 1.26 -1.91
N GLY A 81 6.74 2.37 -1.38
CA GLY A 81 7.49 3.12 -0.39
C GLY A 81 6.74 4.36 0.08
N PHE A 82 7.40 5.12 0.92
CA PHE A 82 6.94 6.43 1.34
C PHE A 82 7.85 7.52 0.77
N LYS A 83 7.23 8.64 0.41
CA LYS A 83 7.90 9.91 0.17
C LYS A 83 7.48 10.82 1.30
N GLU A 84 8.44 11.39 2.00
CA GLU A 84 8.18 12.17 3.21
C GLU A 84 7.57 11.27 4.30
N SER A 85 6.80 11.82 5.23
CA SER A 85 6.35 11.08 6.41
C SER A 85 5.04 10.33 6.22
N ASN A 86 4.23 10.70 5.23
CA ASN A 86 2.88 10.17 5.11
C ASN A 86 2.36 10.02 3.67
N THR A 87 3.21 10.15 2.67
CA THR A 87 2.80 10.05 1.27
C THR A 87 3.28 8.73 0.70
N LEU A 88 2.33 7.89 0.27
CA LEU A 88 2.66 6.61 -0.36
C LEU A 88 3.10 6.82 -1.81
N VAL A 89 4.10 6.05 -2.20
CA VAL A 89 4.55 5.96 -3.58
C VAL A 89 4.00 4.69 -4.19
N PHE A 90 3.34 4.83 -5.34
CA PHE A 90 2.81 3.70 -6.11
C PHE A 90 3.54 3.63 -7.43
N ASN A 91 3.96 2.43 -7.81
CA ASN A 91 4.54 2.16 -9.13
C ASN A 91 3.62 1.22 -9.87
N ARG A 92 3.50 1.43 -11.18
CA ARG A 92 2.70 0.56 -12.01
C ARG A 92 3.41 -0.77 -12.23
N LYS A 93 2.68 -1.88 -12.10
CA LYS A 93 3.22 -3.20 -12.47
C LYS A 93 3.50 -3.28 -13.97
N LEU A 94 4.59 -3.92 -14.31
CA LEU A 94 4.89 -4.24 -15.70
C LEU A 94 4.00 -5.34 -16.24
#